data_951dda261420b797fc422bb303afebac
#
_entry.id   951dda261420b797fc422bb303afebac
#
_cell.length_a   1.000
_cell.length_b   1.000
_cell.length_c   1.000
_cell.angle_alpha   90.00
_cell.angle_beta   90.00
_cell.angle_gamma   90.00
#
_symmetry.space_group_name_H-M   'P 1'
#
loop_
_entity.id
_entity.type
_entity.pdbx_description
1 polymer ?
#
loop_
_entity_poly.entity_id
_entity_poly.type
_entity_poly.pdbx_seq_one_letter_code
_entity_poly.pdbx_strand_id
1 'polypeptide(L)'
;MKNDFKFCPECGKTGIQNVNMRKWKCADCGFTLYNNVASAVGLVIANSEGKILFERRAKEPRKGFLALPGGFTDPNESLEEACLRECFEETGVKPVSLKYLASFPNDYEYKNIFYKTCDVFFIAQLPENYELKPQESEVLSFEFHSVNTEEELKNLPLAFESARKTLELYIKQAHTK
;
A
#
# COMPACT_ATOMS: atom_id res chain seq x y z
N MET A 1 20.30 2.27 13.01
CA MET A 1 19.10 2.06 12.19
C MET A 1 18.86 0.57 12.01
N LYS A 2 17.62 0.08 12.00
CA LYS A 2 17.33 -1.37 11.90
C LYS A 2 17.68 -1.99 10.54
N ASN A 3 17.89 -1.18 9.50
CA ASN A 3 18.20 -1.65 8.12
C ASN A 3 19.65 -1.45 7.69
N ASP A 4 20.58 -1.27 8.62
CA ASP A 4 21.97 -1.05 8.22
C ASP A 4 22.68 -2.37 7.88
N PHE A 5 23.42 -2.35 6.78
CA PHE A 5 24.30 -3.45 6.41
C PHE A 5 25.47 -3.56 7.37
N LYS A 6 25.79 -4.79 7.80
CA LYS A 6 26.99 -5.08 8.58
C LYS A 6 28.22 -5.29 7.68
N PHE A 7 27.99 -5.79 6.48
CA PHE A 7 29.01 -6.12 5.49
C PHE A 7 28.63 -5.56 4.12
N CYS A 8 29.61 -5.10 3.38
CA CYS A 8 29.40 -4.68 2.00
C CYS A 8 28.99 -5.88 1.14
N PRO A 9 27.89 -5.82 0.39
CA PRO A 9 27.44 -6.94 -0.45
C PRO A 9 28.39 -7.22 -1.63
N GLU A 10 29.24 -6.26 -2.02
CA GLU A 10 30.21 -6.42 -3.10
C GLU A 10 31.53 -7.02 -2.63
N CYS A 11 32.17 -6.45 -1.60
CA CYS A 11 33.51 -6.87 -1.18
C CYS A 11 33.56 -7.63 0.15
N GLY A 12 32.44 -7.81 0.84
CA GLY A 12 32.33 -8.53 2.12
C GLY A 12 32.95 -7.83 3.34
N LYS A 13 33.57 -6.66 3.17
CA LYS A 13 34.18 -5.91 4.27
C LYS A 13 33.17 -5.07 5.04
N THR A 14 33.56 -4.62 6.25
CA THR A 14 32.70 -3.83 7.15
C THR A 14 32.68 -2.33 6.88
N GLY A 15 33.38 -1.87 5.86
CA GLY A 15 33.51 -0.43 5.53
C GLY A 15 32.27 0.22 4.93
N ILE A 16 31.13 -0.50 4.90
CA ILE A 16 29.88 0.06 4.37
C ILE A 16 29.18 0.92 5.43
N GLN A 17 28.73 2.10 5.02
CA GLN A 17 28.08 3.08 5.88
C GLN A 17 26.81 3.63 5.25
N ASN A 18 25.80 3.88 6.07
CA ASN A 18 24.60 4.58 5.66
C ASN A 18 24.85 6.08 5.59
N VAL A 19 24.57 6.68 4.45
CA VAL A 19 24.74 8.12 4.19
C VAL A 19 23.38 8.79 4.11
N ASN A 20 23.01 9.51 5.17
CA ASN A 20 21.78 10.33 5.27
C ASN A 20 20.48 9.56 4.94
N MET A 21 20.43 8.27 5.22
CA MET A 21 19.30 7.37 4.90
C MET A 21 18.97 7.27 3.40
N ARG A 22 19.79 7.81 2.53
CA ARG A 22 19.55 7.85 1.07
C ARG A 22 20.35 6.79 0.31
N LYS A 23 21.48 6.36 0.87
CA LYS A 23 22.32 5.34 0.25
C LYS A 23 23.27 4.71 1.25
N TRP A 24 23.77 3.52 0.92
CA TRP A 24 24.92 2.93 1.56
C TRP A 24 26.14 3.07 0.65
N LYS A 25 27.26 3.44 1.24
CA LYS A 25 28.56 3.57 0.51
C LYS A 25 29.64 2.80 1.26
N CYS A 26 30.39 1.98 0.53
CA CYS A 26 31.53 1.26 1.08
C CYS A 26 32.81 2.10 0.90
N ALA A 27 33.54 2.31 2.00
CA ALA A 27 34.82 3.02 1.96
C ALA A 27 35.94 2.19 1.34
N ASP A 28 35.84 0.83 1.42
CA ASP A 28 36.88 -0.07 0.93
C ASP A 28 36.88 -0.27 -0.58
N CYS A 29 35.70 -0.41 -1.21
CA CYS A 29 35.61 -0.73 -2.64
C CYS A 29 34.83 0.31 -3.46
N GLY A 30 34.25 1.32 -2.82
CA GLY A 30 33.46 2.35 -3.50
C GLY A 30 32.02 1.93 -3.87
N PHE A 31 31.61 0.71 -3.57
CA PHE A 31 30.24 0.25 -3.82
C PHE A 31 29.22 1.24 -3.26
N THR A 32 28.19 1.53 -4.06
CA THR A 32 27.11 2.44 -3.66
C THR A 32 25.77 1.83 -4.00
N LEU A 33 24.91 1.66 -2.99
CA LEU A 33 23.52 1.22 -3.15
C LEU A 33 22.59 2.34 -2.68
N TYR A 34 21.69 2.80 -3.56
CA TYR A 34 20.66 3.76 -3.19
C TYR A 34 19.53 3.09 -2.44
N ASN A 35 19.07 3.72 -1.37
CA ASN A 35 17.88 3.31 -0.63
C ASN A 35 16.62 3.83 -1.33
N ASN A 36 16.20 3.14 -2.39
CA ASN A 36 15.02 3.51 -3.14
C ASN A 36 13.75 3.26 -2.32
N VAL A 37 12.78 4.15 -2.48
CA VAL A 37 11.44 3.99 -1.92
C VAL A 37 10.70 2.92 -2.72
N ALA A 38 10.09 1.95 -2.05
CA ALA A 38 9.23 0.98 -2.71
C ALA A 38 7.90 1.62 -3.11
N SER A 39 7.35 1.24 -4.26
CA SER A 39 6.01 1.66 -4.65
C SER A 39 4.97 0.62 -4.25
N ALA A 40 3.80 1.11 -3.86
CA ALA A 40 2.63 0.30 -3.56
C ALA A 40 1.38 1.00 -4.09
N VAL A 41 0.34 0.24 -4.37
CA VAL A 41 -0.96 0.76 -4.82
C VAL A 41 -2.06 0.46 -3.81
N GLY A 42 -3.10 1.29 -3.80
CA GLY A 42 -4.31 1.06 -3.03
C GLY A 42 -5.54 1.56 -3.78
N LEU A 43 -6.66 0.89 -3.60
CA LEU A 43 -7.88 1.13 -4.37
C LEU A 43 -9.02 1.59 -3.46
N VAL A 44 -9.57 2.77 -3.74
CA VAL A 44 -10.83 3.25 -3.16
C VAL A 44 -11.96 2.76 -4.08
N ILE A 45 -12.68 1.75 -3.62
CA ILE A 45 -13.78 1.11 -4.35
C ILE A 45 -15.07 1.35 -3.59
N ALA A 46 -16.00 2.07 -4.19
CA ALA A 46 -17.33 2.28 -3.62
C ALA A 46 -18.35 1.35 -4.26
N ASN A 47 -19.25 0.79 -3.43
CA ASN A 47 -20.42 0.07 -3.91
C ASN A 47 -21.56 1.03 -4.35
N SER A 48 -22.68 0.49 -4.78
CA SER A 48 -23.86 1.27 -5.22
C SER A 48 -24.48 2.14 -4.11
N GLU A 49 -24.22 1.81 -2.84
CA GLU A 49 -24.64 2.60 -1.67
C GLU A 49 -23.62 3.68 -1.27
N GLY A 50 -22.49 3.80 -1.99
CA GLY A 50 -21.40 4.71 -1.68
C GLY A 50 -20.50 4.25 -0.52
N LYS A 51 -20.66 3.02 -0.02
CA LYS A 51 -19.80 2.45 1.01
C LYS A 51 -18.50 1.94 0.40
N ILE A 52 -17.39 2.20 1.08
CA ILE A 52 -16.05 1.81 0.62
C ILE A 52 -15.76 0.37 1.03
N LEU A 53 -15.19 -0.39 0.09
CA LEU A 53 -14.68 -1.74 0.30
C LEU A 53 -13.38 -1.71 1.09
N PHE A 54 -13.34 -2.49 2.16
CA PHE A 54 -12.13 -2.80 2.92
C PHE A 54 -11.92 -4.30 3.01
N GLU A 55 -10.68 -4.67 3.15
CA GLU A 55 -10.19 -6.01 3.43
C GLU A 55 -9.74 -6.10 4.87
N ARG A 56 -10.14 -7.15 5.57
CA ARG A 56 -9.56 -7.48 6.88
C ARG A 56 -8.33 -8.34 6.65
N ARG A 57 -7.17 -7.82 7.02
CA ARG A 57 -5.86 -8.44 6.75
C ARG A 57 -5.71 -9.80 7.44
N ALA A 58 -5.28 -10.83 6.68
CA ALA A 58 -5.01 -12.17 7.23
C ALA A 58 -3.59 -12.32 7.78
N LYS A 59 -2.64 -11.47 7.34
CA LYS A 59 -1.21 -11.60 7.68
C LYS A 59 -0.60 -10.31 8.24
N GLU A 60 0.55 -10.48 8.92
CA GLU A 60 1.35 -9.35 9.38
C GLU A 60 2.00 -8.59 8.19
N PRO A 61 2.32 -7.30 8.35
CA PRO A 61 2.02 -6.47 9.53
C PRO A 61 0.54 -6.11 9.60
N ARG A 62 0.08 -5.81 10.82
CA ARG A 62 -1.28 -5.34 11.07
C ARG A 62 -2.39 -6.36 10.76
N LYS A 63 -2.14 -7.64 11.03
CA LYS A 63 -3.20 -8.68 10.95
C LYS A 63 -4.44 -8.27 11.74
N GLY A 64 -5.63 -8.46 11.14
CA GLY A 64 -6.92 -8.10 11.73
C GLY A 64 -7.34 -6.64 11.56
N PHE A 65 -6.46 -5.77 11.07
CA PHE A 65 -6.81 -4.38 10.73
C PHE A 65 -7.43 -4.31 9.32
N LEU A 66 -8.12 -3.20 9.05
CA LEU A 66 -8.70 -2.92 7.74
C LEU A 66 -7.66 -2.29 6.81
N ALA A 67 -7.64 -2.74 5.57
CA ALA A 67 -6.86 -2.13 4.49
C ALA A 67 -7.75 -1.88 3.27
N LEU A 68 -7.35 -0.96 2.42
CA LEU A 68 -7.88 -0.88 1.07
C LEU A 68 -7.25 -1.99 0.23
N PRO A 69 -7.96 -2.58 -0.75
CA PRO A 69 -7.35 -3.53 -1.70
C PRO A 69 -6.11 -2.95 -2.34
N GLY A 70 -5.03 -3.73 -2.43
CA GLY A 70 -3.77 -3.31 -3.03
C GLY A 70 -2.52 -3.82 -2.33
N GLY A 71 -1.37 -3.64 -2.97
CA GLY A 71 -0.09 -4.13 -2.50
C GLY A 71 1.11 -3.50 -3.20
N PHE A 72 2.26 -4.16 -3.13
CA PHE A 72 3.48 -3.69 -3.78
C PHE A 72 3.43 -3.90 -5.30
N THR A 73 4.05 -2.97 -6.04
CA THR A 73 4.27 -3.17 -7.48
C THR A 73 5.35 -4.19 -7.71
N ASP A 74 5.16 -5.04 -8.71
CA ASP A 74 6.16 -5.99 -9.18
C ASP A 74 7.17 -5.33 -10.13
N PRO A 75 8.39 -5.91 -10.30
CA PRO A 75 9.33 -5.45 -11.31
C PRO A 75 8.71 -5.45 -12.73
N ASN A 76 8.90 -4.37 -13.46
CA ASN A 76 8.38 -4.16 -14.83
C ASN A 76 6.85 -4.01 -14.94
N GLU A 77 6.18 -3.67 -13.84
CA GLU A 77 4.75 -3.41 -13.77
C GLU A 77 4.50 -1.90 -13.59
N SER A 78 3.54 -1.36 -14.31
CA SER A 78 3.02 0.00 -14.06
C SER A 78 2.11 -0.01 -12.83
N LEU A 79 1.84 1.19 -12.26
CA LEU A 79 0.93 1.30 -11.11
C LEU A 79 -0.49 0.85 -11.46
N GLU A 80 -0.94 1.12 -12.70
CA GLU A 80 -2.24 0.69 -13.19
C GLU A 80 -2.31 -0.85 -13.33
N GLU A 81 -1.26 -1.49 -13.84
CA GLU A 81 -1.17 -2.95 -13.91
C GLU A 81 -1.17 -3.56 -12.52
N ALA A 82 -0.40 -2.99 -11.57
CA ALA A 82 -0.41 -3.40 -10.17
C ALA A 82 -1.83 -3.31 -9.56
N CYS A 83 -2.56 -2.22 -9.81
CA CYS A 83 -3.94 -2.08 -9.37
C CYS A 83 -4.86 -3.19 -9.90
N LEU A 84 -4.73 -3.55 -11.18
CA LEU A 84 -5.54 -4.60 -11.79
C LEU A 84 -5.19 -5.98 -11.23
N ARG A 85 -3.90 -6.27 -11.06
CA ARG A 85 -3.40 -7.54 -10.51
C ARG A 85 -3.82 -7.70 -9.06
N GLU A 86 -3.45 -6.76 -8.19
CA GLU A 86 -3.75 -6.83 -6.74
C GLU A 86 -5.26 -6.93 -6.49
N CYS A 87 -6.07 -6.08 -7.14
CA CYS A 87 -7.52 -6.17 -7.00
C CYS A 87 -8.05 -7.55 -7.40
N PHE A 88 -7.55 -8.12 -8.50
CA PHE A 88 -7.98 -9.44 -8.94
C PHE A 88 -7.49 -10.56 -8.01
N GLU A 89 -6.25 -10.50 -7.53
CA GLU A 89 -5.68 -11.48 -6.62
C GLU A 89 -6.43 -11.51 -5.28
N GLU A 90 -6.68 -10.34 -4.70
CA GLU A 90 -7.31 -10.23 -3.39
C GLU A 90 -8.83 -10.42 -3.42
N THR A 91 -9.51 -9.94 -4.48
CA THR A 91 -11.00 -9.90 -4.54
C THR A 91 -11.62 -10.86 -5.56
N GLY A 92 -10.84 -11.41 -6.49
CA GLY A 92 -11.33 -12.18 -7.63
C GLY A 92 -11.94 -11.33 -8.75
N VAL A 93 -11.91 -9.99 -8.66
CA VAL A 93 -12.58 -9.07 -9.60
C VAL A 93 -11.60 -8.06 -10.16
N LYS A 94 -11.62 -7.84 -11.49
CA LYS A 94 -10.84 -6.77 -12.12
C LYS A 94 -11.65 -5.49 -12.20
N PRO A 95 -11.09 -4.33 -11.83
CA PRO A 95 -11.73 -3.04 -12.04
C PRO A 95 -11.96 -2.75 -13.54
N VAL A 96 -13.06 -2.05 -13.86
CA VAL A 96 -13.36 -1.59 -15.22
C VAL A 96 -12.87 -0.17 -15.48
N SER A 97 -12.53 0.57 -14.42
CA SER A 97 -11.92 1.90 -14.54
C SER A 97 -11.01 2.19 -13.35
N LEU A 98 -9.97 2.98 -13.60
CA LEU A 98 -9.03 3.50 -12.61
C LEU A 98 -8.86 5.00 -12.80
N LYS A 99 -8.89 5.75 -11.70
CA LYS A 99 -8.63 7.18 -11.69
C LYS A 99 -7.67 7.50 -10.55
N TYR A 100 -6.50 8.05 -10.86
CA TYR A 100 -5.55 8.53 -9.85
C TYR A 100 -6.23 9.47 -8.85
N LEU A 101 -6.00 9.25 -7.57
CA LEU A 101 -6.52 10.08 -6.48
C LEU A 101 -5.40 10.85 -5.79
N ALA A 102 -4.42 10.15 -5.24
CA ALA A 102 -3.33 10.74 -4.47
C ALA A 102 -2.17 9.77 -4.29
N SER A 103 -1.05 10.28 -3.74
CA SER A 103 0.02 9.45 -3.20
C SER A 103 0.51 9.99 -1.87
N PHE A 104 0.88 9.09 -0.96
CA PHE A 104 1.38 9.43 0.37
C PHE A 104 2.58 8.56 0.75
N PRO A 105 3.58 9.12 1.48
CA PRO A 105 4.62 8.31 2.07
C PRO A 105 4.04 7.43 3.18
N ASN A 106 4.58 6.23 3.34
CA ASN A 106 4.20 5.32 4.40
C ASN A 106 5.42 4.56 4.93
N ASP A 107 5.30 4.07 6.16
CA ASP A 107 6.26 3.21 6.83
C ASP A 107 5.67 1.81 6.94
N TYR A 108 6.33 0.86 6.28
CA TYR A 108 5.91 -0.53 6.27
C TYR A 108 6.96 -1.40 6.96
N GLU A 109 6.65 -1.89 8.17
CA GLU A 109 7.53 -2.78 8.93
C GLU A 109 7.15 -4.24 8.66
N TYR A 110 8.09 -5.02 8.11
CA TYR A 110 7.93 -6.45 7.91
C TYR A 110 9.19 -7.20 8.33
N LYS A 111 9.04 -8.17 9.23
CA LYS A 111 10.15 -9.00 9.76
C LYS A 111 11.36 -8.18 10.22
N ASN A 112 11.12 -7.09 10.96
CA ASN A 112 12.13 -6.15 11.46
C ASN A 112 12.86 -5.33 10.36
N ILE A 113 12.38 -5.35 9.13
CA ILE A 113 12.85 -4.46 8.06
C ILE A 113 11.83 -3.33 7.92
N PHE A 114 12.31 -2.08 7.89
CA PHE A 114 11.49 -0.90 7.66
C PHE A 114 11.59 -0.47 6.20
N TYR A 115 10.54 -0.69 5.46
CA TYR A 115 10.39 -0.16 4.10
C TYR A 115 9.81 1.24 4.17
N LYS A 116 10.43 2.17 3.46
CA LYS A 116 9.81 3.43 3.09
C LYS A 116 9.08 3.21 1.79
N THR A 117 7.78 3.46 1.78
CA THR A 117 6.95 3.28 0.59
C THR A 117 6.39 4.61 0.11
N CYS A 118 6.07 4.68 -1.17
CA CYS A 118 5.20 5.67 -1.76
C CYS A 118 3.93 4.93 -2.18
N ASP A 119 2.89 5.05 -1.37
CA ASP A 119 1.61 4.41 -1.62
C ASP A 119 0.80 5.31 -2.54
N VAL A 120 0.41 4.78 -3.70
CA VAL A 120 -0.33 5.49 -4.75
C VAL A 120 -1.75 4.97 -4.80
N PHE A 121 -2.73 5.86 -4.68
CA PHE A 121 -4.12 5.49 -4.55
C PHE A 121 -4.93 5.87 -5.78
N PHE A 122 -5.80 4.96 -6.18
CA PHE A 122 -6.75 5.14 -7.28
C PHE A 122 -8.18 4.96 -6.78
N ILE A 123 -9.11 5.73 -7.36
CA ILE A 123 -10.53 5.41 -7.31
C ILE A 123 -10.76 4.37 -8.40
N ALA A 124 -11.38 3.25 -8.03
CA ALA A 124 -11.66 2.16 -8.95
C ALA A 124 -13.15 1.82 -8.97
N GLN A 125 -13.64 1.39 -10.13
CA GLN A 125 -14.99 0.88 -10.30
C GLN A 125 -14.93 -0.61 -10.64
N LEU A 126 -15.74 -1.41 -9.95
CA LEU A 126 -15.97 -2.80 -10.31
C LEU A 126 -17.07 -2.90 -11.38
N PRO A 127 -17.17 -4.01 -12.14
CA PRO A 127 -18.28 -4.26 -13.06
C PRO A 127 -19.61 -4.29 -12.29
N GLU A 128 -20.73 -4.09 -12.96
CA GLU A 128 -22.07 -4.06 -12.32
C GLU A 128 -22.42 -5.33 -11.58
N ASN A 129 -22.03 -6.48 -12.15
CA ASN A 129 -22.26 -7.79 -11.53
C ASN A 129 -20.90 -8.38 -11.16
N TYR A 130 -20.60 -8.42 -9.86
CA TYR A 130 -19.39 -9.02 -9.33
C TYR A 130 -19.69 -9.85 -8.08
N GLU A 131 -18.84 -10.83 -7.85
CA GLU A 131 -18.81 -11.63 -6.62
C GLU A 131 -17.41 -11.55 -6.04
N LEU A 132 -17.28 -11.05 -4.82
CA LEU A 132 -16.00 -10.96 -4.13
C LEU A 132 -15.60 -12.33 -3.59
N LYS A 133 -14.38 -12.75 -3.91
CA LYS A 133 -13.78 -14.01 -3.44
C LYS A 133 -12.44 -13.71 -2.78
N PRO A 134 -12.35 -13.80 -1.44
CA PRO A 134 -11.11 -13.46 -0.76
C PRO A 134 -10.00 -14.47 -1.07
N GLN A 135 -8.81 -13.99 -1.29
CA GLN A 135 -7.60 -14.80 -1.24
C GLN A 135 -7.31 -15.09 0.24
N GLU A 136 -7.69 -16.25 0.75
CA GLU A 136 -7.67 -16.61 2.18
C GLU A 136 -6.30 -16.44 2.85
N SER A 137 -5.21 -16.50 2.08
CA SER A 137 -3.85 -16.26 2.59
C SER A 137 -3.59 -14.79 2.94
N GLU A 138 -4.36 -13.85 2.39
CA GLU A 138 -4.15 -12.40 2.53
C GLU A 138 -5.32 -11.68 3.16
N VAL A 139 -6.55 -12.13 2.87
CA VAL A 139 -7.81 -11.48 3.22
C VAL A 139 -8.67 -12.43 4.07
N LEU A 140 -9.01 -12.01 5.29
CA LEU A 140 -9.92 -12.76 6.17
C LEU A 140 -11.38 -12.56 5.77
N SER A 141 -11.76 -11.34 5.43
CA SER A 141 -13.12 -10.96 5.05
C SER A 141 -13.13 -9.62 4.32
N PHE A 142 -14.21 -9.36 3.60
CA PHE A 142 -14.53 -8.06 3.05
C PHE A 142 -15.55 -7.34 3.92
N GLU A 143 -15.39 -6.03 4.05
CA GLU A 143 -16.29 -5.17 4.79
C GLU A 143 -16.56 -3.89 3.99
N PHE A 144 -17.83 -3.46 3.98
CA PHE A 144 -18.22 -2.18 3.38
C PHE A 144 -18.57 -1.20 4.48
N HIS A 145 -17.83 -0.11 4.56
CA HIS A 145 -18.05 0.94 5.55
C HIS A 145 -18.40 2.28 4.89
N SER A 146 -19.29 3.02 5.54
CA SER A 146 -19.51 4.43 5.24
C SER A 146 -18.26 5.23 5.60
N VAL A 147 -17.84 6.10 4.69
CA VAL A 147 -16.67 6.99 4.85
C VAL A 147 -17.05 8.36 4.26
N ASN A 148 -18.09 8.97 4.84
CA ASN A 148 -18.61 10.28 4.39
C ASN A 148 -18.13 11.42 5.29
N THR A 149 -17.70 11.12 6.51
CA THR A 149 -17.25 12.09 7.49
C THR A 149 -15.91 11.69 8.13
N GLU A 150 -15.19 12.70 8.67
CA GLU A 150 -13.95 12.44 9.41
C GLU A 150 -14.21 11.60 10.68
N GLU A 151 -15.39 11.72 11.28
CA GLU A 151 -15.76 10.94 12.48
C GLU A 151 -15.93 9.46 12.15
N GLU A 152 -16.64 9.13 11.06
CA GLU A 152 -16.76 7.74 10.57
C GLU A 152 -15.39 7.15 10.29
N LEU A 153 -14.53 7.89 9.57
CA LEU A 153 -13.17 7.46 9.25
C LEU A 153 -12.30 7.24 10.49
N LYS A 154 -12.41 8.09 11.50
CA LYS A 154 -11.62 7.99 12.75
C LYS A 154 -11.87 6.69 13.49
N ASN A 155 -13.08 6.15 13.41
CA ASN A 155 -13.49 4.93 14.10
C ASN A 155 -13.03 3.64 13.38
N LEU A 156 -12.52 3.74 12.14
CA LEU A 156 -12.03 2.58 11.40
C LEU A 156 -10.62 2.19 11.86
N PRO A 157 -10.38 0.90 12.19
CA PRO A 157 -9.08 0.38 12.55
C PRO A 157 -8.21 0.17 11.31
N LEU A 158 -7.82 1.24 10.64
CA LEU A 158 -7.02 1.18 9.41
C LEU A 158 -5.58 0.74 9.71
N ALA A 159 -5.06 -0.13 8.87
CA ALA A 159 -3.71 -0.68 8.99
C ALA A 159 -2.62 0.38 8.72
N PHE A 160 -2.86 1.32 7.78
CA PHE A 160 -1.86 2.24 7.27
C PHE A 160 -2.34 3.68 7.28
N GLU A 161 -1.44 4.57 7.66
CA GLU A 161 -1.69 6.00 7.73
C GLU A 161 -1.89 6.63 6.34
N SER A 162 -1.22 6.10 5.32
CA SER A 162 -1.40 6.51 3.91
C SER A 162 -2.85 6.32 3.44
N ALA A 163 -3.47 5.19 3.79
CA ALA A 163 -4.88 4.92 3.49
C ALA A 163 -5.80 5.92 4.21
N ARG A 164 -5.52 6.25 5.48
CA ARG A 164 -6.28 7.25 6.24
C ARG A 164 -6.26 8.61 5.55
N LYS A 165 -5.08 9.11 5.21
CA LYS A 165 -4.90 10.39 4.50
C LYS A 165 -5.60 10.40 3.13
N THR A 166 -5.58 9.26 2.45
CA THR A 166 -6.28 9.12 1.17
C THR A 166 -7.78 9.26 1.32
N LEU A 167 -8.35 8.61 2.34
CA LEU A 167 -9.80 8.68 2.59
C LEU A 167 -10.22 10.06 3.10
N GLU A 168 -9.40 10.76 3.88
CA GLU A 168 -9.62 12.16 4.25
C GLU A 168 -9.71 13.08 3.00
N LEU A 169 -8.82 12.85 2.03
CA LEU A 169 -8.86 13.58 0.76
C LEU A 169 -10.09 13.21 -0.06
N TYR A 170 -10.45 11.92 -0.10
CA TYR A 170 -11.64 11.43 -0.81
C TYR A 170 -12.91 12.08 -0.29
N ILE A 171 -13.09 12.14 1.05
CA ILE A 171 -14.21 12.82 1.71
C ILE A 171 -14.27 14.30 1.29
N LYS A 172 -13.15 15.02 1.34
CA LYS A 172 -13.08 16.44 0.97
C LYS A 172 -13.48 16.68 -0.49
N GLN A 173 -13.05 15.81 -1.41
CA GLN A 173 -13.40 15.92 -2.83
C GLN A 173 -14.89 15.63 -3.10
N ALA A 174 -15.50 14.71 -2.34
CA ALA A 174 -16.93 14.42 -2.46
C ALA A 174 -17.82 15.60 -2.03
N HIS A 175 -17.38 16.38 -1.04
CA HIS A 175 -18.11 17.56 -0.56
C HIS A 175 -17.88 18.84 -1.36
N THR A 176 -16.97 18.81 -2.36
CA THR A 176 -16.63 20.01 -3.17
C THR A 176 -17.40 20.03 -4.52
N LYS A 177 -18.17 18.99 -4.81
CA LYS A 177 -19.05 18.88 -5.99
C LYS A 177 -20.50 19.20 -5.62
#